data_6b4d6cf5eb1fbf39fd60c357c864c176
#
_entry.id   6b4d6cf5eb1fbf39fd60c357c864c176
#
_cell.length_a   1.000
_cell.length_b   1.000
_cell.length_c   1.000
_cell.angle_alpha   90.00
_cell.angle_beta   90.00
_cell.angle_gamma   90.00
#
_symmetry.space_group_name_H-M   'P 1'
#
loop_
_entity.id
_entity.type
_entity.pdbx_description
1 polymer ?
#
loop_
_entity_poly.entity_id
_entity_poly.type
_entity_poly.pdbx_seq_one_letter_code
_entity_poly.pdbx_strand_id
1 'polypeptide(L)'
;MKDLRALYPWSGRRSKRKRRRPLRILKRLVVIGLAATVLPVVVLRWMPPPTTAFMLQKTVQARWNGSKDYTTRYRWTDWRTISPHASQAVIAAEDQKFPVHWGFDPHSIVEAWEERQKGERIRGASTITQQVAKN
;
A
#
# COMPACT_ATOMS: atom_id res chain seq x y z
N MET A 1 35.43 -65.60 15.33
CA MET A 1 34.84 -64.30 15.74
C MET A 1 33.98 -63.80 14.59
N LYS A 2 32.65 -64.04 14.67
CA LYS A 2 31.71 -63.70 13.58
C LYS A 2 31.41 -62.20 13.63
N ASP A 3 31.53 -61.59 12.49
CA ASP A 3 31.39 -60.15 12.30
C ASP A 3 29.90 -59.68 12.48
N LEU A 4 29.62 -59.08 13.64
CA LEU A 4 28.27 -58.65 14.02
C LEU A 4 27.80 -57.40 13.26
N ARG A 5 28.63 -56.82 12.38
CA ARG A 5 28.26 -55.65 11.55
C ARG A 5 27.31 -55.97 10.41
N ALA A 6 27.15 -57.25 10.05
CA ALA A 6 26.24 -57.69 8.97
C ALA A 6 24.75 -57.72 9.39
N LEU A 7 24.45 -57.64 10.70
CA LEU A 7 23.09 -57.78 11.22
C LEU A 7 22.31 -56.47 11.37
N TYR A 8 22.95 -55.30 11.16
CA TYR A 8 22.29 -54.01 11.26
C TYR A 8 22.59 -53.12 10.04
N PRO A 9 21.84 -53.26 8.93
CA PRO A 9 21.91 -52.29 7.86
C PRO A 9 21.14 -51.04 8.26
N TRP A 10 21.78 -50.15 9.02
CA TRP A 10 21.20 -48.80 9.23
C TRP A 10 21.35 -47.99 7.94
N SER A 11 20.37 -48.06 7.07
CA SER A 11 20.18 -47.13 5.97
C SER A 11 19.41 -45.89 6.48
N GLY A 12 20.07 -45.07 7.22
CA GLY A 12 19.55 -43.76 7.66
C GLY A 12 19.37 -42.78 6.48
N ARG A 13 18.54 -43.10 5.52
CA ARG A 13 18.05 -42.13 4.52
C ARG A 13 17.05 -41.21 5.19
N ARG A 14 17.56 -40.24 5.97
CA ARG A 14 16.76 -39.13 6.43
C ARG A 14 16.21 -38.41 5.23
N SER A 15 14.93 -38.61 5.01
CA SER A 15 14.15 -37.97 3.95
C SER A 15 14.23 -36.45 4.08
N LYS A 16 15.02 -35.80 3.21
CA LYS A 16 15.13 -34.35 3.06
C LYS A 16 13.82 -33.68 2.53
N ARG A 17 12.77 -34.48 2.35
CA ARG A 17 11.48 -34.04 1.75
C ARG A 17 10.62 -33.17 2.65
N LYS A 18 10.74 -33.23 3.99
CA LYS A 18 9.86 -32.50 4.92
C LYS A 18 10.14 -30.98 5.01
N ARG A 19 11.33 -30.52 4.68
CA ARG A 19 11.73 -29.10 4.80
C ARG A 19 11.22 -28.17 3.69
N ARG A 20 10.76 -28.69 2.57
CA ARG A 20 10.34 -27.87 1.42
C ARG A 20 8.85 -27.40 1.47
N ARG A 21 8.02 -28.02 2.32
CA ARG A 21 6.59 -27.64 2.45
C ARG A 21 6.38 -26.25 3.06
N PRO A 22 6.99 -25.88 4.21
CA PRO A 22 6.79 -24.55 4.79
C PRO A 22 7.29 -23.43 3.87
N LEU A 23 8.41 -23.64 3.17
CA LEU A 23 8.93 -22.65 2.22
C LEU A 23 8.00 -22.43 1.02
N ARG A 24 7.33 -23.49 0.54
CA ARG A 24 6.33 -23.37 -0.54
C ARG A 24 5.08 -22.64 -0.07
N ILE A 25 4.63 -22.87 1.17
CA ILE A 25 3.50 -22.15 1.77
C ILE A 25 3.85 -20.67 1.93
N LEU A 26 5.02 -20.37 2.50
CA LEU A 26 5.50 -18.99 2.63
C LEU A 26 5.58 -18.27 1.28
N LYS A 27 6.14 -18.94 0.25
CA LYS A 27 6.21 -18.38 -1.10
C LYS A 27 4.82 -18.09 -1.68
N ARG A 28 3.85 -18.98 -1.46
CA ARG A 28 2.46 -18.76 -1.89
C ARG A 28 1.82 -17.59 -1.16
N LEU A 29 2.01 -17.49 0.15
CA LEU A 29 1.49 -16.36 0.94
C LEU A 29 2.07 -15.03 0.48
N VAL A 30 3.37 -14.97 0.20
CA VAL A 30 4.03 -13.77 -0.34
C VAL A 30 3.45 -13.40 -1.72
N VAL A 31 3.29 -14.38 -2.61
CA VAL A 31 2.71 -14.14 -3.95
C VAL A 31 1.27 -13.66 -3.84
N ILE A 32 0.45 -14.27 -2.97
CA ILE A 32 -0.94 -13.85 -2.73
C ILE A 32 -0.96 -12.43 -2.15
N GLY A 33 -0.10 -12.12 -1.18
CA GLY A 33 0.01 -10.77 -0.61
C GLY A 33 0.40 -9.72 -1.65
N LEU A 34 1.40 -10.02 -2.49
CA LEU A 34 1.78 -9.14 -3.60
C LEU A 34 0.64 -8.98 -4.62
N ALA A 35 -0.01 -10.06 -5.00
CA ALA A 35 -1.15 -10.00 -5.91
C ALA A 35 -2.31 -9.19 -5.33
N ALA A 36 -2.61 -9.36 -4.04
CA ALA A 36 -3.66 -8.61 -3.35
C ALA A 36 -3.38 -7.10 -3.27
N THR A 37 -2.12 -6.69 -3.27
CA THR A 37 -1.74 -5.26 -3.27
C THR A 37 -1.65 -4.68 -4.68
N VAL A 38 -1.03 -5.40 -5.62
CA VAL A 38 -0.77 -4.89 -6.98
C VAL A 38 -2.02 -4.93 -7.86
N LEU A 39 -2.81 -6.02 -7.77
CA LEU A 39 -3.98 -6.21 -8.63
C LEU A 39 -5.02 -5.08 -8.52
N PRO A 40 -5.43 -4.63 -7.31
CA PRO A 40 -6.33 -3.49 -7.18
C PRO A 40 -5.79 -2.21 -7.83
N VAL A 41 -4.50 -1.91 -7.66
CA VAL A 41 -3.87 -0.73 -8.26
C VAL A 41 -3.93 -0.80 -9.79
N VAL A 42 -3.64 -1.96 -10.36
CA VAL A 42 -3.72 -2.18 -11.81
C VAL A 42 -5.17 -2.03 -12.30
N VAL A 43 -6.15 -2.60 -11.60
CA VAL A 43 -7.58 -2.50 -11.97
C VAL A 43 -8.07 -1.06 -11.89
N LEU A 44 -7.71 -0.33 -10.83
CA LEU A 44 -8.09 1.07 -10.61
C LEU A 44 -7.48 2.04 -11.63
N ARG A 45 -6.49 1.60 -12.41
CA ARG A 45 -5.97 2.39 -13.53
C ARG A 45 -7.04 2.66 -14.60
N TRP A 46 -7.98 1.72 -14.79
CA TRP A 46 -9.00 1.81 -15.84
C TRP A 46 -10.43 1.93 -15.31
N MET A 47 -10.63 1.58 -14.05
CA MET A 47 -11.94 1.64 -13.42
C MET A 47 -11.97 2.69 -12.33
N PRO A 48 -12.97 3.60 -12.33
CA PRO A 48 -13.13 4.53 -11.21
C PRO A 48 -13.38 3.74 -9.92
N PRO A 49 -12.73 4.12 -8.80
CA PRO A 49 -12.99 3.46 -7.52
C PRO A 49 -14.44 3.68 -7.10
N PRO A 50 -15.19 2.64 -6.77
CA PRO A 50 -16.60 2.79 -6.35
C PRO A 50 -16.72 3.47 -4.97
N THR A 51 -15.67 3.42 -4.18
CA THR A 51 -15.57 4.05 -2.86
C THR A 51 -14.11 4.15 -2.44
N THR A 52 -13.81 4.95 -1.42
CA THR A 52 -12.48 5.01 -0.81
C THR A 52 -12.51 4.51 0.62
N ALA A 53 -11.33 4.15 1.17
CA ALA A 53 -11.22 3.71 2.56
C ALA A 53 -11.72 4.79 3.53
N PHE A 54 -11.47 6.06 3.23
CA PHE A 54 -11.95 7.19 4.02
C PHE A 54 -13.49 7.32 3.98
N MET A 55 -14.11 7.16 2.81
CA MET A 55 -15.57 7.17 2.69
C MET A 55 -16.21 6.03 3.48
N LEU A 56 -15.65 4.82 3.39
CA LEU A 56 -16.10 3.68 4.18
C LEU A 56 -15.97 3.95 5.68
N GLN A 57 -14.82 4.44 6.13
CA GLN A 57 -14.58 4.79 7.53
C GLN A 57 -15.60 5.80 8.02
N LYS A 58 -15.86 6.87 7.28
CA LYS A 58 -16.85 7.89 7.64
C LYS A 58 -18.27 7.34 7.71
N THR A 59 -18.63 6.48 6.76
CA THR A 59 -19.95 5.84 6.74
C THR A 59 -20.14 4.93 7.95
N VAL A 60 -19.14 4.11 8.28
CA VAL A 60 -19.17 3.24 9.46
C VAL A 60 -19.24 4.07 10.74
N GLN A 61 -18.42 5.11 10.86
CA GLN A 61 -18.40 6.00 12.03
C GLN A 61 -19.74 6.72 12.21
N ALA A 62 -20.35 7.21 11.15
CA ALA A 62 -21.65 7.87 11.21
C ALA A 62 -22.75 6.91 11.67
N ARG A 63 -22.78 5.69 11.14
CA ARG A 63 -23.73 4.65 11.57
C ARG A 63 -23.53 4.26 13.04
N TRP A 64 -22.29 4.14 13.46
CA TRP A 64 -21.94 3.83 14.85
C TRP A 64 -22.43 4.94 15.81
N ASN A 65 -22.31 6.18 15.40
CA ASN A 65 -22.78 7.36 16.15
C ASN A 65 -24.32 7.58 16.04
N GLY A 66 -25.04 6.66 15.43
CA GLY A 66 -26.51 6.73 15.33
C GLY A 66 -27.04 7.68 14.25
N SER A 67 -26.18 8.22 13.39
CA SER A 67 -26.57 9.10 12.28
C SER A 67 -27.16 8.28 11.13
N LYS A 68 -28.48 8.03 11.17
CA LYS A 68 -29.19 7.21 10.18
C LYS A 68 -29.23 7.85 8.79
N ASP A 69 -29.17 9.16 8.72
CA ASP A 69 -29.32 9.94 7.46
C ASP A 69 -27.98 10.26 6.78
N TYR A 70 -26.86 9.74 7.32
CA TYR A 70 -25.56 9.98 6.69
C TYR A 70 -25.46 9.23 5.37
N THR A 71 -25.27 9.99 4.28
CA THR A 71 -25.01 9.48 2.94
C THR A 71 -23.73 10.09 2.37
N THR A 72 -22.85 9.24 1.87
CA THR A 72 -21.67 9.69 1.17
C THR A 72 -22.06 10.14 -0.24
N ARG A 73 -21.90 11.43 -0.53
CA ARG A 73 -22.11 11.96 -1.88
C ARG A 73 -20.79 11.79 -2.65
N TYR A 74 -20.80 10.90 -3.61
CA TYR A 74 -19.66 10.61 -4.46
C TYR A 74 -20.06 10.65 -5.93
N ARG A 75 -19.28 11.38 -6.73
CA ARG A 75 -19.45 11.45 -8.17
C ARG A 75 -18.07 11.45 -8.82
N TRP A 76 -17.81 10.41 -9.58
CA TRP A 76 -16.62 10.35 -10.41
C TRP A 76 -16.69 11.37 -11.53
N THR A 77 -15.59 12.03 -11.81
CA THR A 77 -15.45 12.95 -12.94
C THR A 77 -14.26 12.49 -13.78
N ASP A 78 -14.49 12.29 -15.07
CA ASP A 78 -13.44 11.87 -15.99
C ASP A 78 -12.37 12.96 -16.09
N TRP A 79 -11.11 12.53 -16.12
CA TRP A 79 -9.96 13.43 -16.23
C TRP A 79 -10.04 14.40 -17.40
N ARG A 80 -10.60 13.97 -18.52
CA ARG A 80 -10.75 14.77 -19.75
C ARG A 80 -11.72 15.93 -19.58
N THR A 81 -12.60 15.89 -18.60
CA THR A 81 -13.57 16.95 -18.28
C THR A 81 -13.07 17.92 -17.22
N ILE A 82 -11.92 17.62 -16.58
CA ILE A 82 -11.28 18.48 -15.60
C ILE A 82 -10.41 19.50 -16.33
N SER A 83 -10.53 20.79 -15.95
CA SER A 83 -9.68 21.83 -16.52
C SER A 83 -8.19 21.54 -16.30
N PRO A 84 -7.33 21.67 -17.32
CA PRO A 84 -5.89 21.56 -17.17
C PRO A 84 -5.31 22.50 -16.10
N HIS A 85 -5.91 23.67 -15.93
CA HIS A 85 -5.50 24.63 -14.91
C HIS A 85 -5.78 24.14 -13.49
N ALA A 86 -6.80 23.30 -13.30
CA ALA A 86 -7.08 22.71 -11.99
C ALA A 86 -5.96 21.75 -11.56
N SER A 87 -5.46 20.90 -12.47
CA SER A 87 -4.34 20.01 -12.18
C SER A 87 -3.05 20.79 -11.91
N GLN A 88 -2.76 21.83 -12.67
CA GLN A 88 -1.61 22.70 -12.42
C GLN A 88 -1.70 23.40 -11.06
N ALA A 89 -2.89 23.90 -10.70
CA ALA A 89 -3.10 24.54 -9.42
C ALA A 89 -2.88 23.58 -8.25
N VAL A 90 -3.35 22.33 -8.36
CA VAL A 90 -3.13 21.30 -7.34
C VAL A 90 -1.65 20.97 -7.20
N ILE A 91 -0.94 20.76 -8.31
CA ILE A 91 0.51 20.50 -8.29
C ILE A 91 1.26 21.66 -7.67
N ALA A 92 0.92 22.90 -8.04
CA ALA A 92 1.57 24.08 -7.50
C ALA A 92 1.32 24.28 -6.01
N ALA A 93 0.13 23.91 -5.51
CA ALA A 93 -0.25 24.09 -4.12
C ALA A 93 0.24 22.95 -3.20
N GLU A 94 0.18 21.70 -3.67
CA GLU A 94 0.37 20.51 -2.85
C GLU A 94 1.75 19.87 -3.04
N ASP A 95 2.29 19.88 -4.27
CA ASP A 95 3.46 19.08 -4.60
C ASP A 95 4.18 19.62 -5.85
N GLN A 96 4.91 20.71 -5.70
CA GLN A 96 5.60 21.38 -6.81
C GLN A 96 6.64 20.48 -7.52
N LYS A 97 7.15 19.49 -6.82
CA LYS A 97 8.14 18.53 -7.34
C LYS A 97 7.49 17.26 -7.91
N PHE A 98 6.14 17.19 -8.01
CA PHE A 98 5.40 16.04 -8.52
C PHE A 98 5.96 15.45 -9.83
N PRO A 99 6.40 16.26 -10.84
CA PRO A 99 6.93 15.73 -12.09
C PRO A 99 8.34 15.10 -11.99
N VAL A 100 9.06 15.32 -10.88
CA VAL A 100 10.48 14.95 -10.77
C VAL A 100 10.79 13.91 -9.68
N HIS A 101 9.80 13.51 -8.89
CA HIS A 101 9.96 12.44 -7.90
C HIS A 101 9.12 11.20 -8.22
N TRP A 102 9.46 10.07 -7.60
CA TRP A 102 8.81 8.77 -7.79
C TRP A 102 7.78 8.44 -6.70
N GLY A 103 6.94 9.41 -6.34
CA GLY A 103 5.90 9.23 -5.33
C GLY A 103 6.28 9.66 -3.91
N PHE A 104 7.57 9.82 -3.64
CA PHE A 104 8.11 10.37 -2.39
C PHE A 104 9.10 11.48 -2.73
N ASP A 105 9.08 12.57 -1.95
CA ASP A 105 10.09 13.62 -1.98
C ASP A 105 10.92 13.57 -0.68
N PRO A 106 12.06 12.86 -0.65
CA PRO A 106 12.89 12.77 0.54
C PRO A 106 13.43 14.13 0.98
N HIS A 107 13.67 15.04 0.05
CA HIS A 107 14.19 16.37 0.34
C HIS A 107 13.16 17.19 1.14
N SER A 108 11.91 17.23 0.68
CA SER A 108 10.84 17.92 1.40
C SER A 108 10.55 17.31 2.78
N ILE A 109 10.78 16.01 2.96
CA ILE A 109 10.66 15.35 4.27
C ILE A 109 11.76 15.85 5.22
N VAL A 110 13.00 15.95 4.75
CA VAL A 110 14.13 16.47 5.56
C VAL A 110 13.91 17.94 5.90
N GLU A 111 13.53 18.77 4.92
CA GLU A 111 13.21 20.19 5.15
C GLU A 111 12.12 20.37 6.22
N ALA A 112 11.01 19.64 6.11
CA ALA A 112 9.93 19.70 7.10
C ALA A 112 10.37 19.23 8.49
N TRP A 113 11.29 18.28 8.57
CA TRP A 113 11.88 17.86 9.83
C TRP A 113 12.74 18.95 10.47
N GLU A 114 13.57 19.63 9.68
CA GLU A 114 14.41 20.75 10.15
C GLU A 114 13.58 21.95 10.60
N GLU A 115 12.56 22.35 9.82
CA GLU A 115 11.60 23.40 10.18
C GLU A 115 10.92 23.11 11.53
N ARG A 116 10.54 21.83 11.74
CA ARG A 116 9.95 21.40 13.01
C ARG A 116 10.90 21.55 14.18
N GLN A 117 12.18 21.26 14.00
CA GLN A 117 13.17 21.41 15.07
C GLN A 117 13.43 22.88 15.41
N LYS A 118 13.28 23.78 14.44
CA LYS A 118 13.42 25.23 14.63
C LYS A 118 12.17 25.89 15.22
N GLY A 119 11.08 25.14 15.41
CA GLY A 119 9.80 25.67 15.88
C GLY A 119 9.06 26.51 14.82
N GLU A 120 9.44 26.38 13.57
CA GLU A 120 8.81 27.08 12.45
C GLU A 120 7.50 26.38 12.02
N ARG A 121 6.68 27.10 11.23
CA ARG A 121 5.44 26.52 10.70
C ARG A 121 5.76 25.40 9.71
N ILE A 122 5.45 24.16 10.08
CA ILE A 122 5.71 22.98 9.28
C ILE A 122 4.93 23.05 7.96
N ARG A 123 5.64 23.04 6.84
CA ARG A 123 5.04 22.80 5.53
C ARG A 123 4.62 21.32 5.41
N GLY A 124 3.56 21.05 4.66
CA GLY A 124 3.19 19.70 4.34
C GLY A 124 4.28 19.02 3.49
N ALA A 125 4.88 17.95 3.98
CA ALA A 125 5.88 17.16 3.24
C ALA A 125 5.25 15.96 2.51
N SER A 126 3.92 15.88 2.45
CA SER A 126 3.21 14.80 1.78
C SER A 126 3.06 15.07 0.30
N THR A 127 3.43 14.10 -0.53
CA THR A 127 3.24 14.17 -1.98
C THR A 127 1.81 13.83 -2.37
N ILE A 128 1.39 14.27 -3.56
CA ILE A 128 0.08 13.91 -4.15
C ILE A 128 -0.08 12.39 -4.18
N THR A 129 0.96 11.64 -4.56
CA THR A 129 0.95 10.18 -4.59
C THR A 129 0.64 9.57 -3.22
N GLN A 130 1.23 10.09 -2.15
CA GLN A 130 0.95 9.66 -0.78
C GLN A 130 -0.48 10.00 -0.34
N GLN A 131 -0.98 11.17 -0.74
CA GLN A 131 -2.36 11.59 -0.44
C GLN A 131 -3.37 10.66 -1.14
N VAL A 132 -3.12 10.30 -2.39
CA VAL A 132 -3.96 9.32 -3.13
C VAL A 132 -3.92 7.94 -2.48
N ALA A 133 -2.74 7.47 -2.08
CA ALA A 133 -2.60 6.16 -1.42
C ALA A 133 -3.27 6.10 -0.04
N LYS A 134 -3.38 7.23 0.66
CA LYS A 134 -4.04 7.34 1.98
C LYS A 134 -5.57 7.33 1.87
N ASN A 135 -6.14 7.88 0.81
CA ASN A 135 -7.57 8.05 0.60
C ASN A 135 -8.20 6.88 -0.15
#